data_b2325f1490f7cd60003e93b260782df8
#
_entry.id   b2325f1490f7cd60003e93b260782df8
#
_cell.length_a   1.000
_cell.length_b   1.000
_cell.length_c   1.000
_cell.angle_alpha   90.00
_cell.angle_beta   90.00
_cell.angle_gamma   90.00
#
_symmetry.space_group_name_H-M   'P 1'
#
loop_
_entity.id
_entity.type
_entity.pdbx_description
1 polymer ?
#
loop_
_entity_poly.entity_id
_entity_poly.type
_entity_poly.pdbx_seq_one_letter_code
_entity_poly.pdbx_strand_id
1 'polypeptide(L)'
;MAKEYLWTKSGARLECIRVGEEEGLNWLFLPGGPGLGSEALLPLMNILKLPGSMWRLDLPGDGSNTTADNKQAFSHWQQALIEATTVLKNVILVAHSRGGMFALATPELEKTLTGLVLMTSSPDMSWQKGLESKLVDFPLPEADKADEKYQQHPSNSSLRECVIAAAPRMFFTKEGLQKGIEFLEKLPFNYEVYQWTEEHFDPTYQAKWVPSIPTLILSGEKDIAIPLKYFQERKEFRRDNILMREIKNAGHFPWIENPGEVVAAFNEYILTL
;
A
#
# COMPACT_ATOMS: atom_id res chain seq x y z
N MET A 1 19.67 17.43 -8.09
CA MET A 1 20.19 16.14 -8.58
C MET A 1 19.22 15.62 -9.64
N ALA A 2 19.70 15.00 -10.73
CA ALA A 2 18.83 14.34 -11.70
C ALA A 2 18.12 13.19 -10.98
N LYS A 3 16.82 12.99 -11.27
CA LYS A 3 16.06 11.86 -10.73
C LYS A 3 16.60 10.58 -11.40
N GLU A 4 16.92 9.58 -10.58
CA GLU A 4 17.33 8.27 -11.06
C GLU A 4 16.12 7.36 -11.19
N TYR A 5 15.91 6.82 -12.39
CA TYR A 5 14.82 5.91 -12.70
C TYR A 5 15.37 4.59 -13.20
N LEU A 6 14.79 3.49 -12.71
CA LEU A 6 14.93 2.16 -13.30
C LEU A 6 13.56 1.74 -13.86
N TRP A 7 13.59 1.05 -15.00
CA TRP A 7 12.40 0.51 -15.65
C TRP A 7 12.54 -0.99 -15.80
N THR A 8 11.46 -1.70 -15.48
CA THR A 8 11.41 -3.14 -15.76
C THR A 8 10.92 -3.38 -17.20
N LYS A 9 11.11 -4.61 -17.68
CA LYS A 9 10.63 -5.03 -19.00
C LYS A 9 9.12 -4.92 -19.13
N SER A 10 8.39 -5.23 -18.07
CA SER A 10 6.93 -5.13 -18.01
C SER A 10 6.43 -3.70 -17.70
N GLY A 11 7.31 -2.69 -17.67
CA GLY A 11 6.94 -1.29 -17.56
C GLY A 11 6.73 -0.78 -16.12
N ALA A 12 7.15 -1.51 -15.08
CA ALA A 12 7.22 -0.94 -13.74
C ALA A 12 8.33 0.11 -13.66
N ARG A 13 8.05 1.22 -12.98
CA ARG A 13 8.98 2.34 -12.78
C ARG A 13 9.43 2.39 -11.33
N LEU A 14 10.74 2.37 -11.11
CA LEU A 14 11.36 2.61 -9.83
C LEU A 14 12.02 3.99 -9.84
N GLU A 15 11.69 4.86 -8.89
CA GLU A 15 12.34 6.16 -8.71
C GLU A 15 13.15 6.15 -7.41
N CYS A 16 14.46 6.41 -7.50
CA CYS A 16 15.32 6.55 -6.34
C CYS A 16 15.02 7.88 -5.63
N ILE A 17 14.59 7.80 -4.39
CA ILE A 17 14.31 8.97 -3.53
C ILE A 17 15.49 9.28 -2.63
N ARG A 18 16.22 8.24 -2.23
CA ARG A 18 17.44 8.38 -1.42
C ARG A 18 18.42 7.29 -1.79
N VAL A 19 19.64 7.69 -2.08
CA VAL A 19 20.77 6.79 -2.33
C VAL A 19 21.43 6.43 -0.99
N GLY A 20 21.69 5.17 -0.74
CA GLY A 20 22.48 4.64 0.35
C GLY A 20 23.80 4.05 -0.13
N GLU A 21 24.39 3.14 0.65
CA GLU A 21 25.60 2.42 0.28
C GLU A 21 25.32 1.42 -0.86
N GLU A 22 26.29 1.22 -1.76
CA GLU A 22 26.12 0.47 -3.02
C GLU A 22 25.67 -1.00 -2.83
N GLU A 23 26.15 -1.67 -1.80
CA GLU A 23 25.75 -3.06 -1.48
C GLU A 23 24.76 -3.15 -0.31
N GLY A 24 24.16 -2.02 0.05
CA GLY A 24 23.22 -1.90 1.17
C GLY A 24 21.84 -2.46 0.83
N LEU A 25 20.92 -2.29 1.81
CA LEU A 25 19.51 -2.62 1.64
C LEU A 25 18.84 -1.67 0.64
N ASN A 26 17.88 -2.19 -0.11
CA ASN A 26 17.02 -1.42 -1.00
C ASN A 26 15.56 -1.53 -0.53
N TRP A 27 15.04 -0.45 0.03
CA TRP A 27 13.67 -0.35 0.48
C TRP A 27 12.78 0.08 -0.68
N LEU A 28 11.95 -0.83 -1.16
CA LEU A 28 11.07 -0.62 -2.31
C LEU A 28 9.63 -0.39 -1.82
N PHE A 29 9.07 0.79 -2.07
CA PHE A 29 7.78 1.21 -1.56
C PHE A 29 6.69 1.04 -2.62
N LEU A 30 5.76 0.10 -2.39
CA LEU A 30 4.61 -0.21 -3.24
C LEU A 30 3.33 0.38 -2.64
N PRO A 31 2.63 1.29 -3.34
CA PRO A 31 1.43 1.92 -2.84
C PRO A 31 0.22 0.98 -2.81
N GLY A 32 -0.81 1.40 -2.08
CA GLY A 32 -2.15 0.83 -2.14
C GLY A 32 -3.07 1.62 -3.06
N GLY A 33 -4.33 1.43 -2.91
CA GLY A 33 -5.40 1.96 -3.72
C GLY A 33 -6.05 0.83 -4.51
N PRO A 34 -5.57 0.44 -5.68
CA PRO A 34 -4.58 1.08 -6.54
C PRO A 34 -5.09 2.38 -7.16
N GLY A 35 -4.23 3.04 -7.93
CA GLY A 35 -4.59 4.27 -8.63
C GLY A 35 -4.21 5.55 -7.88
N LEU A 36 -3.61 5.44 -6.69
CA LEU A 36 -3.12 6.60 -5.93
C LEU A 36 -1.66 6.95 -6.24
N GLY A 37 -0.91 6.02 -6.82
CA GLY A 37 0.50 6.17 -7.11
C GLY A 37 1.41 6.10 -5.89
N SER A 38 2.70 5.88 -6.14
CA SER A 38 3.73 5.80 -5.11
C SER A 38 3.99 7.13 -4.40
N GLU A 39 3.50 8.25 -4.95
CA GLU A 39 3.44 9.55 -4.30
C GLU A 39 2.73 9.49 -2.94
N ALA A 40 1.79 8.56 -2.78
CA ALA A 40 1.09 8.31 -1.53
C ALA A 40 2.01 7.87 -0.38
N LEU A 41 3.18 7.33 -0.68
CA LEU A 41 4.13 6.86 0.34
C LEU A 41 5.27 7.87 0.63
N LEU A 42 5.36 9.00 -0.08
CA LEU A 42 6.38 10.02 0.18
C LEU A 42 6.37 10.55 1.61
N PRO A 43 5.21 10.84 2.25
CA PRO A 43 5.20 11.27 3.65
C PRO A 43 5.77 10.20 4.59
N LEU A 44 5.50 8.91 4.34
CA LEU A 44 6.09 7.80 5.08
C LEU A 44 7.61 7.76 4.88
N MET A 45 8.07 7.80 3.62
CA MET A 45 9.51 7.76 3.30
C MET A 45 10.28 8.91 3.95
N ASN A 46 9.67 10.09 4.07
CA ASN A 46 10.29 11.27 4.65
C ASN A 46 10.53 11.16 6.17
N ILE A 47 9.70 10.41 6.90
CA ILE A 47 9.88 10.22 8.35
C ILE A 47 10.82 9.08 8.70
N LEU A 48 11.05 8.14 7.77
CA LEU A 48 11.86 6.96 8.01
C LEU A 48 13.36 7.21 7.79
N LYS A 49 14.17 6.81 8.76
CA LYS A 49 15.65 6.83 8.69
C LYS A 49 16.17 5.41 8.51
N LEU A 50 15.91 4.83 7.35
CA LEU A 50 16.29 3.44 7.04
C LEU A 50 17.74 3.34 6.56
N PRO A 51 18.48 2.26 6.86
CA PRO A 51 19.78 2.00 6.25
C PRO A 51 19.61 1.65 4.76
N GLY A 52 20.53 2.11 3.90
CA GLY A 52 20.51 1.83 2.47
C GLY A 52 19.67 2.80 1.63
N SER A 53 19.29 2.38 0.44
CA SER A 53 18.56 3.20 -0.54
C SER A 53 17.06 3.05 -0.41
N MET A 54 16.31 4.08 -0.83
CA MET A 54 14.85 4.09 -0.83
C MET A 54 14.31 4.38 -2.22
N TRP A 55 13.41 3.54 -2.68
CA TRP A 55 12.83 3.56 -4.02
C TRP A 55 11.31 3.58 -3.96
N ARG A 56 10.67 4.43 -4.75
CA ARG A 56 9.22 4.32 -5.00
C ARG A 56 9.00 3.41 -6.20
N LEU A 57 7.94 2.61 -6.13
CA LEU A 57 7.52 1.72 -7.21
C LEU A 57 6.13 2.09 -7.69
N ASP A 58 6.03 2.45 -8.97
CA ASP A 58 4.77 2.53 -9.69
C ASP A 58 4.67 1.37 -10.67
N LEU A 59 3.70 0.51 -10.48
CA LEU A 59 3.37 -0.54 -11.44
C LEU A 59 2.80 0.07 -12.75
N PRO A 60 2.79 -0.65 -13.87
CA PRO A 60 2.29 -0.11 -15.13
C PRO A 60 0.85 0.41 -15.01
N GLY A 61 0.62 1.67 -15.37
CA GLY A 61 -0.67 2.34 -15.27
C GLY A 61 -1.02 2.88 -13.87
N ASP A 62 -0.19 2.66 -12.83
CA ASP A 62 -0.45 3.24 -11.51
C ASP A 62 0.16 4.64 -11.37
N GLY A 63 -0.54 5.49 -10.63
CA GLY A 63 -0.11 6.84 -10.36
C GLY A 63 0.27 7.63 -11.60
N SER A 64 1.48 8.19 -11.60
CA SER A 64 2.04 8.92 -12.74
C SER A 64 2.75 8.02 -13.76
N ASN A 65 2.78 6.70 -13.58
CA ASN A 65 3.29 5.73 -14.55
C ASN A 65 2.21 5.32 -15.57
N THR A 66 1.70 6.28 -16.33
CA THR A 66 0.65 6.05 -17.31
C THR A 66 1.19 5.32 -18.55
N THR A 67 0.40 4.40 -19.12
CA THR A 67 0.68 3.67 -20.35
C THR A 67 -0.43 3.91 -21.37
N ALA A 68 -0.12 3.70 -22.66
CA ALA A 68 -1.10 3.85 -23.74
C ALA A 68 -2.17 2.73 -23.75
N ASP A 69 -1.86 1.55 -23.17
CA ASP A 69 -2.76 0.40 -23.05
C ASP A 69 -2.78 -0.10 -21.61
N ASN A 70 -3.56 0.58 -20.78
CA ASN A 70 -3.66 0.29 -19.36
C ASN A 70 -4.26 -1.10 -19.08
N LYS A 71 -5.26 -1.54 -19.85
CA LYS A 71 -5.96 -2.81 -19.55
C LYS A 71 -5.07 -4.03 -19.68
N GLN A 72 -4.18 -4.08 -20.66
CA GLN A 72 -3.17 -5.13 -20.76
C GLN A 72 -2.11 -4.99 -19.65
N ALA A 73 -1.71 -3.76 -19.33
CA ALA A 73 -0.68 -3.50 -18.32
C ALA A 73 -1.08 -4.05 -16.94
N PHE A 74 -2.34 -3.90 -16.52
CA PHE A 74 -2.81 -4.33 -15.22
C PHE A 74 -2.76 -5.86 -15.04
N SER A 75 -3.08 -6.63 -16.07
CA SER A 75 -3.01 -8.10 -16.03
C SER A 75 -1.58 -8.65 -15.80
N HIS A 76 -0.55 -7.82 -16.03
CA HIS A 76 0.86 -8.19 -15.85
C HIS A 76 1.46 -7.66 -14.53
N TRP A 77 0.68 -7.10 -13.62
CA TRP A 77 1.19 -6.49 -12.39
C TRP A 77 2.01 -7.45 -11.51
N GLN A 78 1.61 -8.71 -11.39
CA GLN A 78 2.41 -9.70 -10.65
C GLN A 78 3.80 -9.88 -11.29
N GLN A 79 3.85 -10.02 -12.61
CA GLN A 79 5.12 -10.12 -13.34
C GLN A 79 5.97 -8.85 -13.19
N ALA A 80 5.34 -7.67 -13.31
CA ALA A 80 6.02 -6.38 -13.13
C ALA A 80 6.60 -6.23 -11.72
N LEU A 81 5.89 -6.71 -10.70
CA LEU A 81 6.35 -6.71 -9.31
C LEU A 81 7.54 -7.64 -9.09
N ILE A 82 7.51 -8.86 -9.66
CA ILE A 82 8.64 -9.80 -9.63
C ILE A 82 9.87 -9.14 -10.28
N GLU A 83 9.70 -8.56 -11.47
CA GLU A 83 10.80 -7.88 -12.16
C GLU A 83 11.34 -6.71 -11.32
N ALA A 84 10.48 -5.90 -10.71
CA ALA A 84 10.89 -4.77 -9.88
C ALA A 84 11.74 -5.20 -8.67
N THR A 85 11.45 -6.35 -8.07
CA THR A 85 12.24 -6.89 -6.96
C THR A 85 13.52 -7.61 -7.39
N THR A 86 13.72 -7.84 -8.70
CA THR A 86 14.94 -8.48 -9.24
C THR A 86 15.95 -7.52 -9.83
N VAL A 87 15.55 -6.27 -10.17
CA VAL A 87 16.48 -5.25 -10.69
C VAL A 87 17.35 -4.62 -9.61
N LEU A 88 16.98 -4.78 -8.34
CA LEU A 88 17.73 -4.37 -7.17
C LEU A 88 18.22 -5.59 -6.40
N LYS A 89 19.29 -5.43 -5.60
CA LYS A 89 19.75 -6.45 -4.65
C LYS A 89 19.22 -6.15 -3.25
N ASN A 90 19.18 -7.16 -2.38
CA ASN A 90 18.84 -7.00 -0.96
C ASN A 90 17.55 -6.20 -0.75
N VAL A 91 16.47 -6.57 -1.43
CA VAL A 91 15.22 -5.81 -1.46
C VAL A 91 14.37 -6.08 -0.22
N ILE A 92 13.94 -5.01 0.45
CA ILE A 92 12.85 -5.04 1.42
C ILE A 92 11.65 -4.34 0.78
N LEU A 93 10.58 -5.09 0.55
CA LEU A 93 9.34 -4.55 -0.01
C LEU A 93 8.49 -3.97 1.11
N VAL A 94 8.15 -2.69 1.02
CA VAL A 94 7.20 -1.99 1.90
C VAL A 94 5.91 -1.78 1.11
N ALA A 95 4.88 -2.53 1.44
CA ALA A 95 3.66 -2.58 0.66
C ALA A 95 2.44 -2.14 1.51
N HIS A 96 1.72 -1.14 1.03
CA HIS A 96 0.57 -0.56 1.70
C HIS A 96 -0.75 -1.08 1.13
N SER A 97 -1.73 -1.39 2.00
CA SER A 97 -3.11 -1.71 1.64
C SER A 97 -3.19 -2.80 0.54
N ARG A 98 -3.90 -2.58 -0.57
CA ARG A 98 -3.93 -3.53 -1.70
C ARG A 98 -2.55 -3.82 -2.31
N GLY A 99 -1.56 -2.92 -2.20
CA GLY A 99 -0.18 -3.24 -2.57
C GLY A 99 0.38 -4.44 -1.79
N GLY A 100 0.07 -4.55 -0.49
CA GLY A 100 0.39 -5.72 0.33
C GLY A 100 -0.39 -6.97 -0.10
N MET A 101 -1.63 -6.81 -0.55
CA MET A 101 -2.43 -7.92 -1.09
C MET A 101 -1.83 -8.43 -2.42
N PHE A 102 -1.39 -7.54 -3.32
CA PHE A 102 -0.64 -7.93 -4.52
C PHE A 102 0.66 -8.66 -4.17
N ALA A 103 1.40 -8.20 -3.16
CA ALA A 103 2.60 -8.89 -2.69
C ALA A 103 2.27 -10.31 -2.18
N LEU A 104 1.24 -10.48 -1.36
CA LEU A 104 0.82 -11.79 -0.86
C LEU A 104 0.16 -12.69 -1.93
N ALA A 105 -0.30 -12.12 -3.05
CA ALA A 105 -0.77 -12.88 -4.22
C ALA A 105 0.38 -13.39 -5.10
N THR A 106 1.64 -12.96 -4.85
CA THR A 106 2.81 -13.22 -5.69
C THR A 106 3.86 -14.01 -4.90
N PRO A 107 3.74 -15.36 -4.81
CA PRO A 107 4.62 -16.20 -3.99
C PRO A 107 6.06 -16.24 -4.46
N GLU A 108 6.34 -15.88 -5.72
CA GLU A 108 7.70 -15.79 -6.28
C GLU A 108 8.55 -14.76 -5.53
N LEU A 109 7.94 -13.77 -4.88
CA LEU A 109 8.62 -12.75 -4.08
C LEU A 109 9.42 -13.35 -2.91
N GLU A 110 9.04 -14.50 -2.39
CA GLU A 110 9.80 -15.24 -1.36
C GLU A 110 11.27 -15.45 -1.75
N LYS A 111 11.56 -15.56 -3.04
CA LYS A 111 12.91 -15.81 -3.57
C LYS A 111 13.71 -14.56 -3.88
N THR A 112 13.07 -13.42 -3.98
CA THR A 112 13.67 -12.15 -4.43
C THR A 112 13.81 -11.14 -3.31
N LEU A 113 13.05 -11.30 -2.22
CA LEU A 113 13.03 -10.37 -1.10
C LEU A 113 13.97 -10.81 0.04
N THR A 114 14.64 -9.85 0.63
CA THR A 114 15.35 -9.97 1.92
C THR A 114 14.39 -9.79 3.10
N GLY A 115 13.34 -9.00 2.92
CA GLY A 115 12.34 -8.72 3.95
C GLY A 115 11.05 -8.14 3.37
N LEU A 116 9.99 -8.14 4.17
CA LEU A 116 8.66 -7.66 3.77
C LEU A 116 8.04 -6.81 4.88
N VAL A 117 7.45 -5.68 4.51
CA VAL A 117 6.62 -4.87 5.40
C VAL A 117 5.22 -4.75 4.79
N LEU A 118 4.21 -5.20 5.50
CA LEU A 118 2.80 -5.09 5.14
C LEU A 118 2.15 -4.04 6.04
N MET A 119 1.65 -2.96 5.44
CA MET A 119 1.02 -1.86 6.16
C MET A 119 -0.46 -1.79 5.83
N THR A 120 -1.33 -1.85 6.85
CA THR A 120 -2.79 -1.75 6.68
C THR A 120 -3.31 -2.60 5.53
N SER A 121 -2.91 -3.88 5.50
CA SER A 121 -3.21 -4.87 4.46
C SER A 121 -3.97 -6.07 5.04
N SER A 122 -4.38 -7.01 4.20
CA SER A 122 -5.16 -8.19 4.61
C SER A 122 -4.71 -9.45 3.85
N PRO A 123 -4.81 -10.65 4.47
CA PRO A 123 -4.51 -11.91 3.79
C PRO A 123 -5.62 -12.37 2.83
N ASP A 124 -6.81 -11.79 2.90
CA ASP A 124 -7.96 -12.09 2.04
C ASP A 124 -8.97 -10.94 2.02
N MET A 125 -10.09 -11.12 1.29
CA MET A 125 -11.14 -10.11 1.13
C MET A 125 -12.20 -10.09 2.24
N SER A 126 -12.02 -10.81 3.35
CA SER A 126 -12.96 -10.78 4.48
C SER A 126 -13.12 -9.39 5.11
N TRP A 127 -12.14 -8.52 4.90
CA TRP A 127 -12.18 -7.13 5.34
C TRP A 127 -13.33 -6.33 4.71
N GLN A 128 -13.75 -6.64 3.47
CA GLN A 128 -14.86 -5.92 2.81
C GLN A 128 -16.17 -6.10 3.59
N LYS A 129 -16.51 -7.35 3.95
CA LYS A 129 -17.69 -7.62 4.78
C LYS A 129 -17.60 -6.99 6.16
N GLY A 130 -16.38 -6.97 6.73
CA GLY A 130 -16.14 -6.31 8.00
C GLY A 130 -16.31 -4.79 7.93
N LEU A 131 -15.89 -4.17 6.82
CA LEU A 131 -16.10 -2.76 6.56
C LEU A 131 -17.58 -2.45 6.36
N GLU A 132 -18.29 -3.17 5.47
CA GLU A 132 -19.72 -2.99 5.21
C GLU A 132 -20.53 -2.98 6.52
N SER A 133 -20.25 -3.94 7.41
CA SER A 133 -20.89 -3.98 8.74
C SER A 133 -20.64 -2.72 9.57
N LYS A 134 -19.45 -2.15 9.50
CA LYS A 134 -19.10 -0.93 10.26
C LYS A 134 -19.65 0.35 9.62
N LEU A 135 -19.83 0.37 8.30
CA LEU A 135 -20.38 1.55 7.61
C LEU A 135 -21.81 1.88 8.04
N VAL A 136 -22.54 0.88 8.52
CA VAL A 136 -23.88 1.08 9.11
C VAL A 136 -23.80 1.96 10.36
N ASP A 137 -22.74 1.82 11.15
CA ASP A 137 -22.52 2.59 12.39
C ASP A 137 -21.86 3.97 12.12
N PHE A 138 -21.29 4.15 10.92
CA PHE A 138 -20.58 5.37 10.50
C PHE A 138 -21.12 5.92 9.17
N PRO A 139 -22.39 6.35 9.12
CA PRO A 139 -22.98 6.88 7.89
C PRO A 139 -22.29 8.18 7.48
N LEU A 140 -21.90 8.29 6.21
CA LEU A 140 -21.34 9.49 5.59
C LEU A 140 -22.09 9.79 4.30
N PRO A 141 -23.23 10.52 4.35
CA PRO A 141 -24.07 10.77 3.17
C PRO A 141 -23.34 11.44 2.00
N GLU A 142 -22.32 12.26 2.29
CA GLU A 142 -21.51 12.88 1.23
C GLU A 142 -20.57 11.87 0.54
N ALA A 143 -20.06 10.89 1.27
CA ALA A 143 -19.28 9.80 0.69
C ALA A 143 -20.17 8.90 -0.17
N ASP A 144 -21.37 8.59 0.30
CA ASP A 144 -22.34 7.76 -0.42
C ASP A 144 -22.76 8.43 -1.75
N LYS A 145 -23.04 9.74 -1.74
CA LYS A 145 -23.31 10.52 -2.97
C LYS A 145 -22.12 10.56 -3.92
N ALA A 146 -20.91 10.72 -3.39
CA ALA A 146 -19.69 10.76 -4.20
C ALA A 146 -19.42 9.39 -4.84
N ASP A 147 -19.69 8.31 -4.14
CA ASP A 147 -19.60 6.93 -4.66
C ASP A 147 -20.64 6.71 -5.77
N GLU A 148 -21.91 7.06 -5.55
CA GLU A 148 -22.96 6.99 -6.58
C GLU A 148 -22.55 7.76 -7.85
N LYS A 149 -21.98 8.96 -7.70
CA LYS A 149 -21.47 9.76 -8.83
C LYS A 149 -20.34 9.05 -9.54
N TYR A 150 -19.39 8.46 -8.80
CA TYR A 150 -18.29 7.71 -9.35
C TYR A 150 -18.78 6.47 -10.13
N GLN A 151 -19.73 5.72 -9.58
CA GLN A 151 -20.32 4.54 -10.24
C GLN A 151 -21.04 4.92 -11.54
N GLN A 152 -21.72 6.05 -11.59
CA GLN A 152 -22.42 6.53 -12.80
C GLN A 152 -21.48 7.12 -13.85
N HIS A 153 -20.42 7.81 -13.42
CA HIS A 153 -19.50 8.56 -14.28
C HIS A 153 -18.06 8.36 -13.84
N PRO A 154 -17.47 7.16 -14.06
CA PRO A 154 -16.11 6.85 -13.66
C PRO A 154 -15.09 7.76 -14.35
N SER A 155 -14.23 8.39 -13.55
CA SER A 155 -13.14 9.24 -14.01
C SER A 155 -12.14 9.46 -12.88
N ASN A 156 -10.93 9.95 -13.19
CA ASN A 156 -9.95 10.31 -12.16
C ASN A 156 -10.49 11.38 -11.20
N SER A 157 -11.32 12.32 -11.70
CA SER A 157 -11.92 13.36 -10.87
C SER A 157 -12.98 12.80 -9.93
N SER A 158 -13.90 11.96 -10.42
CA SER A 158 -14.94 11.38 -9.59
C SER A 158 -14.40 10.36 -8.58
N LEU A 159 -13.35 9.60 -8.93
CA LEU A 159 -12.64 8.75 -7.96
C LEU A 159 -11.98 9.59 -6.87
N ARG A 160 -11.31 10.70 -7.22
CA ARG A 160 -10.72 11.62 -6.23
C ARG A 160 -11.77 12.17 -5.30
N GLU A 161 -12.90 12.65 -5.82
CA GLU A 161 -14.02 13.17 -5.01
C GLU A 161 -14.54 12.09 -4.04
N CYS A 162 -14.73 10.86 -4.52
CA CYS A 162 -15.17 9.72 -3.73
C CYS A 162 -14.19 9.42 -2.58
N VAL A 163 -12.89 9.31 -2.87
CA VAL A 163 -11.86 9.02 -1.86
C VAL A 163 -11.75 10.15 -0.83
N ILE A 164 -11.82 11.42 -1.25
CA ILE A 164 -11.77 12.56 -0.34
C ILE A 164 -13.03 12.61 0.54
N ALA A 165 -14.21 12.38 -0.02
CA ALA A 165 -15.46 12.32 0.76
C ALA A 165 -15.45 11.18 1.79
N ALA A 166 -14.77 10.05 1.47
CA ALA A 166 -14.59 8.92 2.37
C ALA A 166 -13.44 9.09 3.39
N ALA A 167 -12.67 10.18 3.32
CA ALA A 167 -11.52 10.41 4.22
C ALA A 167 -11.85 10.29 5.72
N PRO A 168 -13.03 10.71 6.24
CA PRO A 168 -13.39 10.51 7.65
C PRO A 168 -13.44 9.04 8.09
N ARG A 169 -13.48 8.08 7.15
CA ARG A 169 -13.40 6.63 7.42
C ARG A 169 -11.95 6.14 7.46
N MET A 170 -11.01 6.91 6.94
CA MET A 170 -9.59 6.54 6.83
C MET A 170 -8.70 7.17 7.90
N PHE A 171 -9.11 8.31 8.45
CA PHE A 171 -8.37 9.07 9.46
C PHE A 171 -9.19 9.15 10.75
N PHE A 172 -8.55 8.82 11.87
CA PHE A 172 -9.21 8.77 13.18
C PHE A 172 -9.19 10.13 13.89
N THR A 173 -8.06 10.86 13.82
CA THR A 173 -7.91 12.13 14.52
C THR A 173 -8.36 13.31 13.66
N LYS A 174 -8.85 14.37 14.28
CA LYS A 174 -9.26 15.59 13.56
C LYS A 174 -8.09 16.22 12.79
N GLU A 175 -6.91 16.24 13.40
CA GLU A 175 -5.69 16.74 12.77
C GLU A 175 -5.23 15.83 11.63
N GLY A 176 -5.29 14.49 11.83
CA GLY A 176 -4.99 13.48 10.81
C GLY A 176 -5.93 13.62 9.61
N LEU A 177 -7.22 13.82 9.84
CA LEU A 177 -8.20 14.03 8.77
C LEU A 177 -7.89 15.30 7.95
N GLN A 178 -7.56 16.42 8.59
CA GLN A 178 -7.21 17.64 7.87
C GLN A 178 -5.97 17.44 7.00
N LYS A 179 -4.88 16.92 7.58
CA LYS A 179 -3.65 16.60 6.86
C LYS A 179 -3.87 15.54 5.77
N GLY A 180 -4.73 14.57 6.05
CA GLY A 180 -5.11 13.52 5.14
C GLY A 180 -5.84 14.03 3.90
N ILE A 181 -6.79 14.93 4.05
CA ILE A 181 -7.49 15.57 2.91
C ILE A 181 -6.49 16.35 2.05
N GLU A 182 -5.65 17.22 2.65
CA GLU A 182 -4.63 17.99 1.94
C GLU A 182 -3.61 17.10 1.20
N PHE A 183 -3.35 15.92 1.73
CA PHE A 183 -2.51 14.91 1.14
C PHE A 183 -3.20 14.21 -0.04
N LEU A 184 -4.43 13.72 0.15
CA LEU A 184 -5.21 13.03 -0.88
C LEU A 184 -5.48 13.90 -2.10
N GLU A 185 -5.74 15.20 -1.92
CA GLU A 185 -5.98 16.15 -3.02
C GLU A 185 -4.82 16.22 -4.02
N LYS A 186 -3.59 15.92 -3.60
CA LYS A 186 -2.36 16.04 -4.41
C LYS A 186 -1.99 14.75 -5.15
N LEU A 187 -2.68 13.64 -4.89
CA LEU A 187 -2.35 12.35 -5.48
C LEU A 187 -2.79 12.24 -6.94
N PRO A 188 -2.02 11.52 -7.77
CA PRO A 188 -2.39 11.22 -9.14
C PRO A 188 -3.39 10.06 -9.19
N PHE A 189 -4.69 10.35 -9.22
CA PHE A 189 -5.71 9.32 -9.32
C PHE A 189 -5.76 8.68 -10.71
N ASN A 190 -5.91 7.36 -10.75
CA ASN A 190 -6.20 6.59 -11.95
C ASN A 190 -7.37 5.64 -11.69
N TYR A 191 -8.55 5.96 -12.23
CA TYR A 191 -9.77 5.20 -12.01
C TYR A 191 -9.76 3.85 -12.75
N GLU A 192 -9.08 3.75 -13.90
CA GLU A 192 -9.07 2.52 -14.70
C GLU A 192 -8.43 1.35 -13.95
N VAL A 193 -7.29 1.59 -13.29
CA VAL A 193 -6.64 0.55 -12.50
C VAL A 193 -7.43 0.23 -11.22
N TYR A 194 -8.11 1.21 -10.66
CA TYR A 194 -8.99 1.00 -9.50
C TYR A 194 -10.14 0.06 -9.86
N GLN A 195 -10.88 0.35 -10.95
CA GLN A 195 -11.94 -0.50 -11.47
C GLN A 195 -11.44 -1.90 -11.85
N TRP A 196 -10.34 -1.97 -12.60
CA TRP A 196 -9.77 -3.26 -12.98
C TRP A 196 -9.48 -4.14 -11.76
N THR A 197 -8.99 -3.54 -10.68
CA THR A 197 -8.70 -4.27 -9.44
C THR A 197 -9.97 -4.78 -8.79
N GLU A 198 -11.01 -3.97 -8.69
CA GLU A 198 -12.32 -4.37 -8.16
C GLU A 198 -12.97 -5.49 -8.98
N GLU A 199 -12.82 -5.46 -10.29
CA GLU A 199 -13.45 -6.43 -11.20
C GLU A 199 -12.66 -7.74 -11.33
N HIS A 200 -11.32 -7.70 -11.28
CA HIS A 200 -10.47 -8.84 -11.67
C HIS A 200 -9.59 -9.39 -10.55
N PHE A 201 -9.14 -8.55 -9.62
CA PHE A 201 -8.26 -8.99 -8.53
C PHE A 201 -9.04 -9.30 -7.25
N ASP A 202 -9.81 -8.36 -6.75
CA ASP A 202 -10.52 -8.47 -5.48
C ASP A 202 -11.43 -9.71 -5.39
N PRO A 203 -12.22 -10.07 -6.42
CA PRO A 203 -13.15 -11.21 -6.31
C PRO A 203 -12.48 -12.57 -6.06
N THR A 204 -11.21 -12.69 -6.41
CA THR A 204 -10.44 -13.94 -6.32
C THR A 204 -9.25 -13.86 -5.37
N TYR A 205 -9.02 -12.69 -4.74
CA TYR A 205 -7.86 -12.50 -3.91
C TYR A 205 -7.90 -13.34 -2.63
N GLN A 206 -6.84 -14.08 -2.45
CA GLN A 206 -6.42 -14.74 -1.22
C GLN A 206 -4.90 -14.78 -1.21
N ALA A 207 -4.26 -14.62 -0.05
CA ALA A 207 -2.83 -14.80 0.10
C ALA A 207 -2.41 -16.20 -0.39
N LYS A 208 -1.45 -16.24 -1.32
CA LYS A 208 -0.94 -17.48 -1.92
C LYS A 208 0.29 -18.01 -1.20
N TRP A 209 0.85 -17.24 -0.28
CA TRP A 209 2.00 -17.61 0.53
C TRP A 209 1.98 -16.89 1.88
N VAL A 210 2.72 -17.45 2.83
CA VAL A 210 3.00 -16.84 4.13
C VAL A 210 4.50 -16.66 4.24
N PRO A 211 5.02 -15.43 4.39
CA PRO A 211 6.45 -15.16 4.34
C PRO A 211 7.26 -15.98 5.35
N SER A 212 8.38 -16.59 4.91
CA SER A 212 9.41 -17.17 5.79
C SER A 212 10.58 -16.20 6.03
N ILE A 213 10.66 -15.13 5.24
CA ILE A 213 11.60 -14.02 5.42
C ILE A 213 11.17 -13.11 6.58
N PRO A 214 12.09 -12.31 7.17
CA PRO A 214 11.75 -11.31 8.17
C PRO A 214 10.60 -10.42 7.68
N THR A 215 9.52 -10.33 8.48
CA THR A 215 8.31 -9.63 8.05
C THR A 215 7.77 -8.75 9.17
N LEU A 216 7.44 -7.49 8.84
CA LEU A 216 6.67 -6.60 9.71
C LEU A 216 5.26 -6.47 9.15
N ILE A 217 4.25 -6.68 9.99
CA ILE A 217 2.85 -6.38 9.68
C ILE A 217 2.37 -5.31 10.65
N LEU A 218 1.90 -4.18 10.14
CA LEU A 218 1.36 -3.13 10.98
C LEU A 218 0.04 -2.56 10.43
N SER A 219 -0.83 -2.15 11.35
CA SER A 219 -2.10 -1.44 11.02
C SER A 219 -2.41 -0.42 12.10
N GLY A 220 -3.15 0.62 11.74
CA GLY A 220 -3.67 1.56 12.73
C GLY A 220 -4.73 0.90 13.63
N GLU A 221 -4.68 1.20 14.93
CA GLU A 221 -5.65 0.71 15.94
C GLU A 221 -7.09 1.07 15.55
N LYS A 222 -7.28 2.22 14.92
CA LYS A 222 -8.58 2.76 14.53
C LYS A 222 -8.90 2.58 13.03
N ASP A 223 -8.12 1.77 12.33
CA ASP A 223 -8.45 1.42 10.94
C ASP A 223 -9.75 0.61 10.91
N ILE A 224 -10.82 1.21 10.42
CA ILE A 224 -12.12 0.55 10.33
C ILE A 224 -12.19 -0.43 9.15
N ALA A 225 -11.35 -0.24 8.13
CA ALA A 225 -11.33 -1.06 6.94
C ALA A 225 -10.47 -2.32 7.15
N ILE A 226 -9.18 -2.12 7.44
CA ILE A 226 -8.20 -3.22 7.45
C ILE A 226 -7.40 -3.22 8.76
N PRO A 227 -8.06 -3.46 9.92
CA PRO A 227 -7.38 -3.60 11.20
C PRO A 227 -6.48 -4.84 11.24
N LEU A 228 -5.46 -4.80 12.10
CA LEU A 228 -4.45 -5.86 12.27
C LEU A 228 -5.04 -7.24 12.57
N LYS A 229 -6.24 -7.31 13.13
CA LYS A 229 -6.93 -8.56 13.50
C LYS A 229 -7.04 -9.57 12.35
N TYR A 230 -7.14 -9.13 11.10
CA TYR A 230 -7.23 -10.03 9.94
C TYR A 230 -5.98 -10.90 9.78
N PHE A 231 -4.81 -10.41 10.17
CA PHE A 231 -3.60 -11.24 10.29
C PHE A 231 -3.51 -11.98 11.62
N GLN A 232 -3.88 -11.33 12.73
CA GLN A 232 -3.81 -11.93 14.07
C GLN A 232 -4.69 -13.17 14.22
N GLU A 233 -5.84 -13.21 13.55
CA GLU A 233 -6.77 -14.34 13.55
C GLU A 233 -6.30 -15.52 12.69
N ARG A 234 -5.32 -15.33 11.81
CA ARG A 234 -4.74 -16.34 10.93
C ARG A 234 -3.54 -17.02 11.60
N LYS A 235 -3.70 -18.30 11.98
CA LYS A 235 -2.66 -19.09 12.68
C LYS A 235 -1.37 -19.19 11.86
N GLU A 236 -1.47 -19.26 10.54
CA GLU A 236 -0.36 -19.36 9.61
C GLU A 236 0.56 -18.13 9.61
N PHE A 237 0.06 -16.96 10.03
CA PHE A 237 0.85 -15.73 10.18
C PHE A 237 1.44 -15.54 11.59
N ARG A 238 1.16 -16.44 12.54
CA ARG A 238 1.72 -16.39 13.90
C ARG A 238 3.06 -17.14 13.91
N ARG A 239 4.11 -16.51 13.37
CA ARG A 239 5.45 -17.09 13.23
C ARG A 239 6.50 -16.17 13.87
N ASP A 240 7.63 -16.74 14.30
CA ASP A 240 8.71 -15.99 14.97
C ASP A 240 9.38 -14.95 14.05
N ASN A 241 9.35 -15.16 12.74
CA ASN A 241 9.85 -14.22 11.74
C ASN A 241 8.86 -13.10 11.37
N ILE A 242 7.65 -13.11 11.94
CA ILE A 242 6.61 -12.11 11.65
C ILE A 242 6.34 -11.25 12.89
N LEU A 243 6.80 -10.01 12.83
CA LEU A 243 6.54 -8.99 13.84
C LEU A 243 5.20 -8.31 13.53
N MET A 244 4.26 -8.30 14.46
CA MET A 244 2.98 -7.59 14.30
C MET A 244 2.91 -6.39 15.23
N ARG A 245 2.53 -5.21 14.72
CA ARG A 245 2.41 -3.95 15.49
C ARG A 245 1.12 -3.21 15.17
N GLU A 246 0.40 -2.86 16.23
CA GLU A 246 -0.78 -2.01 16.15
C GLU A 246 -0.39 -0.58 16.52
N ILE A 247 -0.60 0.38 15.61
CA ILE A 247 -0.22 1.78 15.78
C ILE A 247 -1.36 2.53 16.46
N LYS A 248 -1.12 3.04 17.65
CA LYS A 248 -2.14 3.68 18.49
C LYS A 248 -2.64 4.99 17.89
N ASN A 249 -3.94 5.28 18.12
CA ASN A 249 -4.59 6.52 17.67
C ASN A 249 -4.41 6.82 16.18
N ALA A 250 -4.40 5.81 15.33
CA ALA A 250 -4.22 5.95 13.89
C ALA A 250 -5.20 5.06 13.10
N GLY A 251 -5.66 5.57 11.97
CA GLY A 251 -6.48 4.87 10.98
C GLY A 251 -5.64 4.24 9.87
N HIS A 252 -6.13 4.33 8.62
CA HIS A 252 -5.58 3.65 7.44
C HIS A 252 -4.23 4.20 6.96
N PHE A 253 -3.88 5.43 7.34
CA PHE A 253 -2.60 6.08 7.02
C PHE A 253 -1.83 6.41 8.32
N PRO A 254 -1.34 5.38 9.05
CA PRO A 254 -0.81 5.56 10.39
C PRO A 254 0.41 6.48 10.46
N TRP A 255 1.19 6.62 9.39
CA TRP A 255 2.32 7.53 9.32
C TRP A 255 1.95 9.03 9.28
N ILE A 256 0.68 9.35 8.95
CA ILE A 256 0.16 10.72 9.01
C ILE A 256 -0.29 11.07 10.43
N GLU A 257 -0.87 10.09 11.14
CA GLU A 257 -1.51 10.29 12.44
C GLU A 257 -0.59 10.02 13.63
N ASN A 258 0.23 8.97 13.56
CA ASN A 258 1.18 8.62 14.62
C ASN A 258 2.54 8.20 14.02
N PRO A 259 3.28 9.14 13.41
CA PRO A 259 4.57 8.87 12.79
C PRO A 259 5.60 8.29 13.77
N GLY A 260 5.53 8.65 15.06
CA GLY A 260 6.46 8.18 16.08
C GLY A 260 6.39 6.67 16.30
N GLU A 261 5.19 6.10 16.44
CA GLU A 261 5.04 4.66 16.58
C GLU A 261 5.34 3.90 15.30
N VAL A 262 5.05 4.47 14.11
CA VAL A 262 5.47 3.87 12.85
C VAL A 262 6.99 3.78 12.76
N VAL A 263 7.71 4.85 13.07
CA VAL A 263 9.19 4.86 13.11
C VAL A 263 9.71 3.83 14.12
N ALA A 264 9.10 3.72 15.31
CA ALA A 264 9.51 2.74 16.31
C ALA A 264 9.32 1.29 15.81
N ALA A 265 8.19 0.99 15.13
CA ALA A 265 7.94 -0.32 14.54
C ALA A 265 8.98 -0.69 13.46
N PHE A 266 9.35 0.26 12.60
CA PHE A 266 10.41 0.05 11.60
C PHE A 266 11.78 -0.14 12.24
N ASN A 267 12.11 0.64 13.28
CA ASN A 267 13.38 0.47 14.01
C ASN A 267 13.50 -0.90 14.67
N GLU A 268 12.40 -1.41 15.23
CA GLU A 268 12.36 -2.75 15.79
C GLU A 268 12.52 -3.83 14.70
N TYR A 269 11.85 -3.65 13.57
CA TYR A 269 11.96 -4.57 12.43
C TYR A 269 13.37 -4.63 11.84
N ILE A 270 14.07 -3.50 11.74
CA ILE A 270 15.46 -3.45 11.24
C ILE A 270 16.39 -4.35 12.08
N LEU A 271 16.12 -4.54 13.37
CA LEU A 271 16.93 -5.41 14.23
C LEU A 271 16.73 -6.92 13.94
N THR A 272 15.74 -7.26 13.11
CA THR A 272 15.44 -8.65 12.69
C THR A 272 16.04 -9.01 11.34
N LEU A 273 16.58 -8.03 10.63
CA LEU A 273 17.26 -8.18 9.33
C LEU A 273 18.72 -8.55 9.53
#